data_2a490899f91cc9f4aa33e6dec23f754c
#
_entry.id   2a490899f91cc9f4aa33e6dec23f754c
#
_cell.length_a   1.000
_cell.length_b   1.000
_cell.length_c   1.000
_cell.angle_alpha   90.00
_cell.angle_beta   90.00
_cell.angle_gamma   90.00
#
_symmetry.space_group_name_H-M   'P 1'
#
loop_
_entity.id
_entity.type
_entity.pdbx_description
1 polymer ?
#
loop_
_entity_poly.entity_id
_entity_poly.type
_entity_poly.pdbx_seq_one_letter_code
_entity_poly.pdbx_strand_id
1 'polypeptide(L)'
;IHVPLWLYQKLHIYALSENAKKRRAKSLLGNSDDQYLFLSNRGMPYYQSKSDLQKFSQDFELHHAKNGQTVRQFINDTVIPYIHKQSNKPEFRYRFHDLRATFGMNLTDEQLEYVARGQITLHQAREFVRVRMCHESSATTDLYLQYRQNLKHIRQVASAYNDHLCEIVSSLELER
;
A
#
# COMPACT_ATOMS: atom_id res chain seq x y z
N ILE A 1 -4.51 13.98 5.21
CA ILE A 1 -4.11 12.57 5.41
C ILE A 1 -4.11 12.29 6.90
N HIS A 2 -4.81 11.25 7.32
CA HIS A 2 -4.80 10.83 8.72
C HIS A 2 -3.62 9.87 8.95
N VAL A 3 -2.72 10.24 9.86
CA VAL A 3 -1.54 9.44 10.22
C VAL A 3 -1.77 8.83 11.61
N PRO A 4 -1.72 7.50 11.78
CA PRO A 4 -1.83 6.88 13.09
C PRO A 4 -0.71 7.34 14.04
N LEU A 5 -0.99 7.43 15.35
CA LEU A 5 -0.06 7.95 16.35
C LEU A 5 1.29 7.20 16.34
N TRP A 6 1.26 5.88 16.25
CA TRP A 6 2.48 5.06 16.21
C TRP A 6 3.36 5.37 14.98
N LEU A 7 2.75 5.66 13.83
CA LEU A 7 3.48 6.05 12.62
C LEU A 7 4.03 7.46 12.76
N TYR A 8 3.22 8.40 13.29
CA TYR A 8 3.67 9.76 13.57
C TYR A 8 4.91 9.77 14.48
N GLN A 9 4.91 8.98 15.54
CA GLN A 9 6.05 8.86 16.45
C GLN A 9 7.31 8.37 15.71
N LYS A 10 7.19 7.35 14.86
CA LYS A 10 8.33 6.85 14.04
C LYS A 10 8.84 7.90 13.05
N LEU A 11 7.94 8.62 12.39
CA LEU A 11 8.31 9.70 11.47
C LEU A 11 8.99 10.85 12.20
N HIS A 12 8.52 11.19 13.40
CA HIS A 12 9.12 12.23 14.24
C HIS A 12 10.54 11.83 14.68
N ILE A 13 10.74 10.62 15.17
CA ILE A 13 12.07 10.10 15.53
C ILE A 13 13.00 10.13 14.29
N TYR A 14 12.51 9.71 13.12
CA TYR A 14 13.30 9.80 11.90
C TYR A 14 13.66 11.25 11.55
N ALA A 15 12.70 12.17 11.61
CA ALA A 15 12.92 13.59 11.30
C ALA A 15 14.00 14.23 12.19
N LEU A 16 14.09 13.82 13.44
CA LEU A 16 15.09 14.30 14.40
C LEU A 16 16.43 13.57 14.31
N SER A 17 16.52 12.48 13.56
CA SER A 17 17.75 11.70 13.42
C SER A 17 18.89 12.49 12.75
N GLU A 18 20.13 12.19 13.13
CA GLU A 18 21.31 12.78 12.53
C GLU A 18 21.40 12.54 11.01
N ASN A 19 20.92 11.38 10.55
CA ASN A 19 20.85 11.06 9.13
C ASN A 19 19.89 11.98 8.38
N ALA A 20 18.71 12.25 8.94
CA ALA A 20 17.74 13.18 8.34
C ALA A 20 18.28 14.61 8.35
N LYS A 21 18.90 15.07 9.45
CA LYS A 21 19.54 16.39 9.55
C LYS A 21 20.65 16.57 8.51
N LYS A 22 21.55 15.58 8.37
CA LYS A 22 22.62 15.59 7.36
C LYS A 22 22.09 15.66 5.93
N ARG A 23 20.96 15.02 5.65
CA ARG A 23 20.32 15.08 4.33
C ARG A 23 19.69 16.45 4.07
N ARG A 24 18.97 17.01 5.07
CA ARG A 24 18.41 18.36 4.97
C ARG A 24 19.47 19.44 4.78
N ALA A 25 20.60 19.33 5.47
CA ALA A 25 21.70 20.28 5.31
C ALA A 25 22.28 20.35 3.88
N LYS A 26 22.11 19.29 3.09
CA LYS A 26 22.51 19.24 1.67
C LYS A 26 21.39 19.65 0.71
N SER A 27 20.19 19.84 1.20
CA SER A 27 19.02 20.19 0.39
C SER A 27 18.93 21.70 0.22
N LEU A 28 18.36 22.14 -0.91
CA LEU A 28 18.13 23.56 -1.21
C LEU A 28 17.24 24.26 -0.18
N LEU A 29 16.22 23.57 0.33
CA LEU A 29 15.32 24.11 1.36
C LEU A 29 15.91 24.05 2.77
N GLY A 30 17.07 23.41 2.94
CA GLY A 30 17.72 23.27 4.23
C GLY A 30 16.81 22.64 5.29
N ASN A 31 16.84 23.16 6.51
CA ASN A 31 16.06 22.69 7.63
C ASN A 31 14.80 23.56 7.84
N SER A 32 13.97 23.70 6.81
CA SER A 32 12.71 24.46 6.85
C SER A 32 11.52 23.53 7.06
N ASP A 33 10.38 24.10 7.46
CA ASP A 33 9.13 23.37 7.65
C ASP A 33 8.52 22.89 6.32
N ASP A 34 8.86 23.56 5.21
CA ASP A 34 8.46 23.17 3.85
C ASP A 34 9.32 22.06 3.25
N GLN A 35 10.30 21.55 4.00
CA GLN A 35 11.22 20.53 3.52
C GLN A 35 10.55 19.16 3.40
N TYR A 36 10.88 18.45 2.34
CA TYR A 36 10.51 17.03 2.22
C TYR A 36 11.06 16.19 3.36
N LEU A 37 10.22 15.34 3.94
CA LEU A 37 10.62 14.46 5.05
C LEU A 37 11.66 13.43 4.61
N PHE A 38 11.49 12.85 3.42
CA PHE A 38 12.38 11.81 2.89
C PHE A 38 13.26 12.34 1.77
N LEU A 39 14.53 12.45 2.07
CA LEU A 39 15.57 12.90 1.14
C LEU A 39 16.59 11.80 0.90
N SER A 40 17.15 11.79 -0.29
CA SER A 40 18.30 10.95 -0.64
C SER A 40 19.58 11.40 0.10
N ASN A 41 20.65 10.62 0.04
CA ASN A 41 21.95 11.01 0.61
C ASN A 41 22.54 12.29 0.01
N ARG A 42 22.06 12.71 -1.15
CA ARG A 42 22.45 13.95 -1.83
C ARG A 42 21.55 15.14 -1.48
N GLY A 43 20.57 14.97 -0.57
CA GLY A 43 19.64 16.02 -0.20
C GLY A 43 18.50 16.24 -1.20
N MET A 44 18.33 15.37 -2.19
CA MET A 44 17.27 15.48 -3.19
C MET A 44 16.03 14.69 -2.77
N PRO A 45 14.80 15.18 -3.00
CA PRO A 45 13.58 14.43 -2.73
C PRO A 45 13.46 13.23 -3.67
N TYR A 46 12.80 12.17 -3.21
CA TYR A 46 12.46 11.01 -4.06
C TYR A 46 11.27 11.30 -4.99
N TYR A 47 10.39 12.18 -4.57
CA TYR A 47 9.24 12.69 -5.33
C TYR A 47 9.17 14.19 -5.18
N GLN A 48 8.74 14.86 -6.21
CA GLN A 48 8.49 16.31 -6.19
C GLN A 48 7.03 16.59 -6.52
N SER A 49 6.45 17.58 -5.87
CA SER A 49 5.12 18.04 -6.20
C SER A 49 5.12 18.82 -7.54
N LYS A 50 3.98 18.85 -8.21
CA LYS A 50 3.84 19.65 -9.45
C LYS A 50 4.06 21.14 -9.19
N SER A 51 3.64 21.63 -8.02
CA SER A 51 3.83 23.03 -7.62
C SER A 51 5.30 23.38 -7.41
N ASP A 52 6.09 22.46 -6.84
CA ASP A 52 7.51 22.71 -6.64
C ASP A 52 8.29 22.66 -7.96
N LEU A 53 7.90 21.78 -8.88
CA LEU A 53 8.47 21.76 -10.22
C LEU A 53 8.26 23.11 -10.94
N GLN A 54 7.11 23.76 -10.76
CA GLN A 54 6.83 25.06 -11.32
C GLN A 54 7.62 26.20 -10.65
N LYS A 55 7.76 26.18 -9.32
CA LYS A 55 8.50 27.19 -8.57
C LYS A 55 10.00 27.17 -8.86
N PHE A 56 10.59 26.00 -9.01
CA PHE A 56 12.03 25.83 -9.18
C PHE A 56 12.48 25.67 -10.63
N SER A 57 11.55 25.66 -11.59
CA SER A 57 11.90 25.52 -13.02
C SER A 57 12.64 26.72 -13.61
N GLN A 58 12.58 27.89 -12.97
CA GLN A 58 13.25 29.09 -13.45
C GLN A 58 14.72 29.22 -13.01
N ASP A 59 15.09 28.61 -11.85
CA ASP A 59 16.43 28.79 -11.26
C ASP A 59 17.30 27.52 -11.29
N PHE A 60 16.71 26.36 -11.55
CA PHE A 60 17.44 25.09 -11.57
C PHE A 60 17.04 24.26 -12.78
N GLU A 61 18.02 23.91 -13.59
CA GLU A 61 17.93 22.85 -14.59
C GLU A 61 17.70 21.48 -13.91
N LEU A 62 16.55 21.32 -13.25
CA LEU A 62 16.04 20.03 -12.82
C LEU A 62 15.57 19.28 -14.05
N HIS A 63 16.52 18.75 -14.81
CA HIS A 63 16.30 18.09 -16.09
C HIS A 63 15.33 16.90 -16.01
N HIS A 64 15.00 16.40 -14.80
CA HIS A 64 14.08 15.28 -14.64
C HIS A 64 13.27 15.38 -13.35
N ALA A 65 11.93 15.35 -13.49
CA ALA A 65 11.02 15.20 -12.35
C ALA A 65 11.33 13.94 -11.55
N LYS A 66 11.47 14.06 -10.23
CA LYS A 66 11.69 12.92 -9.34
C LYS A 66 10.39 12.14 -9.18
N ASN A 67 10.30 10.99 -9.83
CA ASN A 67 9.11 10.15 -9.91
C ASN A 67 9.22 8.82 -9.13
N GLY A 68 10.15 8.73 -8.18
CA GLY A 68 10.39 7.54 -7.36
C GLY A 68 11.15 6.41 -8.06
N GLN A 69 11.84 6.68 -9.17
CA GLN A 69 12.62 5.67 -9.89
C GLN A 69 13.65 4.97 -8.99
N THR A 70 14.37 5.73 -8.15
CA THR A 70 15.37 5.17 -7.21
C THR A 70 14.73 4.19 -6.23
N VAL A 71 13.50 4.46 -5.76
CA VAL A 71 12.77 3.55 -4.86
C VAL A 71 12.40 2.26 -5.61
N ARG A 72 11.92 2.38 -6.86
CA ARG A 72 11.62 1.21 -7.70
C ARG A 72 12.85 0.36 -8.00
N GLN A 73 13.97 1.00 -8.32
CA GLN A 73 15.24 0.30 -8.51
C GLN A 73 15.67 -0.44 -7.25
N PHE A 74 15.64 0.19 -6.09
CA PHE A 74 15.98 -0.46 -4.82
C PHE A 74 15.10 -1.69 -4.55
N ILE A 75 13.81 -1.61 -4.82
CA ILE A 75 12.89 -2.75 -4.69
C ILE A 75 13.31 -3.89 -5.64
N ASN A 76 13.55 -3.59 -6.90
CA ASN A 76 13.86 -4.60 -7.92
C ASN A 76 15.26 -5.22 -7.74
N ASP A 77 16.24 -4.40 -7.40
CA ASP A 77 17.64 -4.81 -7.40
C ASP A 77 18.10 -5.34 -6.03
N THR A 78 17.37 -5.01 -4.96
CA THR A 78 17.75 -5.38 -3.60
C THR A 78 16.67 -6.18 -2.88
N VAL A 79 15.44 -5.66 -2.80
CA VAL A 79 14.38 -6.24 -1.96
C VAL A 79 13.87 -7.55 -2.54
N ILE A 80 13.53 -7.58 -3.83
CA ILE A 80 12.99 -8.78 -4.49
C ILE A 80 14.01 -9.92 -4.51
N PRO A 81 15.28 -9.73 -4.93
CA PRO A 81 16.29 -10.79 -4.87
C PRO A 81 16.54 -11.30 -3.45
N TYR A 82 16.53 -10.41 -2.45
CA TYR A 82 16.65 -10.81 -1.06
C TYR A 82 15.52 -11.75 -0.62
N ILE A 83 14.27 -11.40 -0.95
CA ILE A 83 13.09 -12.23 -0.62
C ILE A 83 13.15 -13.57 -1.36
N HIS A 84 13.51 -13.59 -2.65
CA HIS A 84 13.68 -14.84 -3.39
C HIS A 84 14.65 -15.80 -2.68
N LYS A 85 15.79 -15.26 -2.21
CA LYS A 85 16.80 -16.03 -1.50
C LYS A 85 16.31 -16.55 -0.14
N GLN A 86 15.58 -15.72 0.61
CA GLN A 86 15.14 -16.06 1.97
C GLN A 86 13.93 -16.99 2.01
N SER A 87 12.98 -16.80 1.10
CA SER A 87 11.70 -17.51 1.12
C SER A 87 11.60 -18.66 0.11
N ASN A 88 12.61 -18.87 -0.71
CA ASN A 88 12.61 -19.83 -1.83
C ASN A 88 11.37 -19.67 -2.75
N LYS A 89 10.94 -18.42 -2.99
CA LYS A 89 9.79 -18.06 -3.83
C LYS A 89 10.24 -17.24 -5.03
N PRO A 90 10.75 -17.85 -6.09
CA PRO A 90 11.29 -17.14 -7.26
C PRO A 90 10.20 -16.40 -8.06
N GLU A 91 8.94 -16.80 -7.91
CA GLU A 91 7.79 -16.15 -8.54
C GLU A 91 7.35 -14.86 -7.82
N PHE A 92 7.85 -14.58 -6.62
CA PHE A 92 7.47 -13.39 -5.86
C PHE A 92 7.74 -12.12 -6.67
N ARG A 93 6.73 -11.27 -6.78
CA ARG A 93 6.80 -9.95 -7.41
C ARG A 93 6.19 -8.94 -6.47
N TYR A 94 6.76 -7.76 -6.46
CA TYR A 94 6.32 -6.67 -5.61
C TYR A 94 6.55 -5.32 -6.28
N ARG A 95 5.54 -4.47 -6.26
CA ARG A 95 5.63 -3.06 -6.64
C ARG A 95 5.23 -2.21 -5.45
N PHE A 96 5.82 -1.04 -5.31
CA PHE A 96 5.51 -0.15 -4.18
C PHE A 96 4.00 0.21 -4.13
N HIS A 97 3.34 0.28 -5.29
CA HIS A 97 1.90 0.52 -5.36
C HIS A 97 1.05 -0.62 -4.80
N ASP A 98 1.58 -1.83 -4.74
CA ASP A 98 0.86 -2.99 -4.19
C ASP A 98 0.58 -2.85 -2.68
N LEU A 99 1.39 -2.05 -1.96
CA LEU A 99 1.10 -1.67 -0.57
C LEU A 99 -0.20 -0.87 -0.45
N ARG A 100 -0.47 0.01 -1.41
CA ARG A 100 -1.73 0.75 -1.45
C ARG A 100 -2.91 -0.19 -1.68
N ALA A 101 -2.77 -1.14 -2.60
CA ALA A 101 -3.79 -2.15 -2.84
C ALA A 101 -4.03 -3.01 -1.59
N THR A 102 -2.97 -3.49 -0.94
CA THR A 102 -3.06 -4.25 0.32
C THR A 102 -3.76 -3.45 1.42
N PHE A 103 -3.41 -2.18 1.59
CA PHE A 103 -4.09 -1.31 2.56
C PHE A 103 -5.58 -1.17 2.25
N GLY A 104 -5.95 -0.94 0.98
CA GLY A 104 -7.34 -0.84 0.55
C GLY A 104 -8.12 -2.12 0.78
N MET A 105 -7.51 -3.30 0.53
CA MET A 105 -8.12 -4.60 0.77
C MET A 105 -8.36 -4.85 2.27
N ASN A 106 -7.36 -4.61 3.11
CA ASN A 106 -7.50 -4.78 4.56
C ASN A 106 -8.57 -3.85 5.14
N LEU A 107 -8.58 -2.59 4.69
CA LEU A 107 -9.59 -1.62 5.10
C LEU A 107 -11.00 -2.05 4.65
N THR A 108 -11.13 -2.60 3.45
CA THR A 108 -12.39 -3.13 2.94
C THR A 108 -12.88 -4.32 3.77
N ASP A 109 -11.99 -5.24 4.12
CA ASP A 109 -12.33 -6.39 4.97
C ASP A 109 -12.85 -5.95 6.33
N GLU A 110 -12.16 -5.01 6.98
CA GLU A 110 -12.59 -4.44 8.27
C GLU A 110 -13.99 -3.82 8.17
N GLN A 111 -14.26 -3.03 7.12
CA GLN A 111 -15.55 -2.39 6.95
C GLN A 111 -16.67 -3.40 6.62
N LEU A 112 -16.38 -4.44 5.85
CA LEU A 112 -17.35 -5.51 5.56
C LEU A 112 -17.71 -6.32 6.80
N GLU A 113 -16.82 -6.45 7.79
CA GLU A 113 -17.16 -7.04 9.09
C GLU A 113 -18.19 -6.20 9.85
N TYR A 114 -18.05 -4.87 9.86
CA TYR A 114 -19.06 -3.98 10.47
C TYR A 114 -20.41 -4.06 9.76
N VAL A 115 -20.41 -4.18 8.43
CA VAL A 115 -21.64 -4.43 7.66
C VAL A 115 -22.28 -5.76 8.04
N ALA A 116 -21.50 -6.83 8.14
CA ALA A 116 -22.01 -8.16 8.51
C ALA A 116 -22.60 -8.20 9.92
N ARG A 117 -22.10 -7.36 10.83
CA ARG A 117 -22.64 -7.18 12.19
C ARG A 117 -23.84 -6.22 12.26
N GLY A 118 -24.26 -5.64 11.12
CA GLY A 118 -25.36 -4.67 11.06
C GLY A 118 -25.06 -3.30 11.68
N GLN A 119 -23.79 -2.99 11.92
CA GLN A 119 -23.37 -1.74 12.57
C GLN A 119 -23.32 -0.55 11.60
N ILE A 120 -23.03 -0.83 10.33
CA ILE A 120 -23.01 0.15 9.25
C ILE A 120 -23.63 -0.43 7.99
N THR A 121 -24.06 0.44 7.07
CA THR A 121 -24.54 0.03 5.75
C THR A 121 -23.36 -0.20 4.79
N LEU A 122 -23.58 -0.95 3.72
CA LEU A 122 -22.60 -1.14 2.65
C LEU A 122 -22.19 0.20 2.01
N HIS A 123 -23.13 1.14 1.89
CA HIS A 123 -22.85 2.49 1.39
C HIS A 123 -21.88 3.25 2.31
N GLN A 124 -22.09 3.19 3.62
CA GLN A 124 -21.18 3.82 4.59
C GLN A 124 -19.79 3.18 4.55
N ALA A 125 -19.69 1.85 4.47
CA ALA A 125 -18.43 1.14 4.29
C ALA A 125 -17.67 1.61 3.05
N ARG A 126 -18.38 1.69 1.90
CA ARG A 126 -17.82 2.17 0.64
C ARG A 126 -17.26 3.59 0.73
N GLU A 127 -18.04 4.52 1.29
CA GLU A 127 -17.62 5.90 1.44
C GLU A 127 -16.45 6.04 2.40
N PHE A 128 -16.42 5.28 3.48
CA PHE A 128 -15.27 5.25 4.39
C PHE A 128 -13.99 4.82 3.67
N VAL A 129 -14.03 3.71 2.92
CA VAL A 129 -12.87 3.23 2.15
C VAL A 129 -12.46 4.25 1.09
N ARG A 130 -13.41 4.86 0.37
CA ARG A 130 -13.15 5.88 -0.64
C ARG A 130 -12.35 7.05 -0.07
N VAL A 131 -12.83 7.62 1.03
CA VAL A 131 -12.20 8.78 1.68
C VAL A 131 -10.81 8.42 2.22
N ARG A 132 -10.67 7.27 2.87
CA ARG A 132 -9.38 6.82 3.44
C ARG A 132 -8.34 6.50 2.37
N MET A 133 -8.78 5.99 1.23
CA MET A 133 -7.94 5.73 0.06
C MET A 133 -7.68 6.96 -0.79
N CYS A 134 -8.32 8.10 -0.50
CA CYS A 134 -8.27 9.31 -1.32
C CYS A 134 -8.63 9.01 -2.78
N HIS A 135 -9.67 8.19 -3.01
CA HIS A 135 -10.20 7.94 -4.36
C HIS A 135 -11.11 9.09 -4.77
N GLU A 136 -10.88 9.67 -5.93
CA GLU A 136 -11.71 10.73 -6.50
C GLU A 136 -13.12 10.21 -6.81
N SER A 137 -13.22 8.99 -7.36
CA SER A 137 -14.50 8.34 -7.68
C SER A 137 -14.76 7.09 -6.85
N SER A 138 -16.03 6.78 -6.64
CA SER A 138 -16.45 5.54 -5.99
C SER A 138 -16.17 4.29 -6.83
N ALA A 139 -16.11 4.41 -8.15
CA ALA A 139 -15.87 3.29 -9.07
C ALA A 139 -14.60 2.50 -8.73
N THR A 140 -13.50 3.19 -8.39
CA THR A 140 -12.27 2.54 -7.96
C THR A 140 -12.45 1.77 -6.64
N THR A 141 -13.26 2.30 -5.73
CA THR A 141 -13.57 1.63 -4.45
C THR A 141 -14.49 0.41 -4.67
N ASP A 142 -15.41 0.51 -5.61
CA ASP A 142 -16.32 -0.60 -5.96
C ASP A 142 -15.55 -1.84 -6.45
N LEU A 143 -14.43 -1.67 -7.14
CA LEU A 143 -13.56 -2.78 -7.54
C LEU A 143 -13.02 -3.56 -6.34
N TYR A 144 -12.66 -2.90 -5.24
CA TYR A 144 -12.22 -3.58 -4.01
C TYR A 144 -13.35 -4.38 -3.37
N LEU A 145 -14.54 -3.80 -3.29
CA LEU A 145 -15.73 -4.46 -2.71
C LEU A 145 -16.15 -5.67 -3.55
N GLN A 146 -16.25 -5.52 -4.87
CA GLN A 146 -16.58 -6.60 -5.79
C GLN A 146 -15.56 -7.74 -5.74
N TYR A 147 -14.28 -7.42 -5.74
CA TYR A 147 -13.22 -8.42 -5.64
C TYR A 147 -13.34 -9.24 -4.35
N ARG A 148 -13.61 -8.59 -3.21
CA ARG A 148 -13.77 -9.29 -1.92
C ARG A 148 -15.03 -10.14 -1.88
N GLN A 149 -16.13 -9.66 -2.42
CA GLN A 149 -17.36 -10.45 -2.52
C GLN A 149 -17.16 -11.69 -3.40
N ASN A 150 -16.51 -11.53 -4.55
CA ASN A 150 -16.20 -12.65 -5.45
C ASN A 150 -15.27 -13.67 -4.79
N LEU A 151 -14.23 -13.24 -4.08
CA LEU A 151 -13.34 -14.16 -3.35
C LEU A 151 -14.07 -14.92 -2.26
N LYS A 152 -14.96 -14.27 -1.52
CA LYS A 152 -15.78 -14.95 -0.50
C LYS A 152 -16.66 -16.01 -1.14
N HIS A 153 -17.33 -15.68 -2.25
CA HIS A 153 -18.16 -16.62 -3.00
C HIS A 153 -17.34 -17.82 -3.51
N ILE A 154 -16.20 -17.56 -4.16
CA ILE A 154 -15.31 -18.63 -4.65
C ILE A 154 -14.87 -19.57 -3.52
N ARG A 155 -14.51 -19.02 -2.36
CA ARG A 155 -14.11 -19.84 -1.19
C ARG A 155 -15.26 -20.67 -0.67
N GLN A 156 -16.47 -20.12 -0.60
CA GLN A 156 -17.66 -20.86 -0.18
C GLN A 156 -17.98 -22.02 -1.12
N VAL A 157 -17.92 -21.78 -2.44
CA VAL A 157 -18.12 -22.83 -3.46
C VAL A 157 -17.05 -23.92 -3.36
N ALA A 158 -15.77 -23.52 -3.22
CA ALA A 158 -14.68 -24.48 -3.07
C ALA A 158 -14.79 -25.30 -1.79
N SER A 159 -15.21 -24.69 -0.66
CA SER A 159 -15.46 -25.44 0.59
C SER A 159 -16.59 -26.44 0.42
N ALA A 160 -17.74 -26.02 -0.10
CA ALA A 160 -18.89 -26.90 -0.32
C ALA A 160 -18.54 -28.08 -1.26
N TYR A 161 -17.72 -27.83 -2.29
CA TYR A 161 -17.24 -28.87 -3.17
C TYR A 161 -16.33 -29.88 -2.46
N ASN A 162 -15.39 -29.41 -1.64
CA ASN A 162 -14.53 -30.27 -0.85
C ASN A 162 -15.34 -31.11 0.17
N ASP A 163 -16.31 -30.50 0.84
CA ASP A 163 -17.19 -31.19 1.79
C ASP A 163 -17.97 -32.31 1.08
N HIS A 164 -18.50 -32.04 -0.10
CA HIS A 164 -19.19 -33.06 -0.92
C HIS A 164 -18.26 -34.19 -1.37
N LEU A 165 -17.02 -33.90 -1.76
CA LEU A 165 -16.03 -34.95 -2.07
C LEU A 165 -15.71 -35.81 -0.86
N CYS A 166 -15.57 -35.23 0.33
CA CYS A 166 -15.35 -35.98 1.57
C CYS A 166 -16.53 -36.90 1.89
N GLU A 167 -17.78 -36.46 1.67
CA GLU A 167 -18.99 -37.29 1.85
C GLU A 167 -18.99 -38.51 0.90
N ILE A 168 -18.66 -38.27 -0.39
CA ILE A 168 -18.56 -39.38 -1.37
C ILE A 168 -17.50 -40.38 -0.97
N VAL A 169 -16.31 -39.93 -0.58
CA VAL A 169 -15.20 -40.86 -0.16
C VAL A 169 -15.63 -41.65 1.06
N SER A 170 -16.24 -40.99 2.06
CA SER A 170 -16.70 -41.64 3.28
C SER A 170 -17.78 -42.69 3.02
N SER A 171 -18.69 -42.45 2.07
CA SER A 171 -19.74 -43.39 1.67
C SER A 171 -19.14 -44.63 0.97
N LEU A 172 -18.11 -44.47 0.14
CA LEU A 172 -17.42 -45.57 -0.54
C LEU A 172 -16.58 -46.43 0.41
N GLU A 173 -16.10 -45.87 1.53
CA GLU A 173 -15.38 -46.60 2.56
C GLU A 173 -16.32 -47.45 3.45
N LEU A 174 -17.56 -47.04 3.60
CA LEU A 174 -18.58 -47.78 4.37
C LEU A 174 -19.20 -48.97 3.59
N GLU A 175 -19.04 -49.00 2.28
CA GLU A 175 -19.51 -50.10 1.42
C GLU A 175 -18.47 -51.24 1.24
N ARG A 176 -17.31 -51.14 1.88
CA ARG A 176 -16.24 -52.16 1.89
C ARG A 176 -16.20 -52.91 3.18
#